data_c4db2e393509243ceafd47a8377a9944
#
_entry.id   c4db2e393509243ceafd47a8377a9944
#
_cell.length_a   1.000
_cell.length_b   1.000
_cell.length_c   1.000
_cell.angle_alpha   90.00
_cell.angle_beta   90.00
_cell.angle_gamma   90.00
#
_symmetry.space_group_name_H-M   'P 1'
#
loop_
_entity.id
_entity.type
_entity.pdbx_description
1 polymer ?
#
loop_
_entity_poly.entity_id
_entity_poly.type
_entity_poly.pdbx_seq_one_letter_code
_entity_poly.pdbx_strand_id
1 'polypeptide(L)'
;MDIALSGSSVSHSLFSSSSSSSSHQRQRSFFKTSDVIFEIKLKTRKMEHTHLKLSTTVNCCSGLTQEVENNKVNVVIETEKRHDIFEEIKHRFLSFKRNTYMKNLEHFQRLSDAQSPNFLVISCADSRVCPSNVLGFQPGEAFLVRNIANLVIPFENGPSETQAALQFSVNTLEVENIFVIGHSCCGGIRALMSMQDEKPSCFITNWVINGKSAKIRTKAAASTLNFDQQCKRCEKESLNNSLLNLLTYPWIEEKVKKGNLSIHGGYYDFVDCTFEKWTLDYEASSFNEETRRLAVKNREFWS
;
A
#
# COMPACT_ATOMS: atom_id res chain seq x y z
N MET A 1 59.51 6.37 33.81
CA MET A 1 59.95 6.80 32.47
C MET A 1 58.69 7.31 31.79
N ASP A 2 58.21 8.53 32.07
CA ASP A 2 58.66 9.85 31.59
C ASP A 2 58.72 9.88 30.05
N ILE A 3 57.92 10.69 29.43
CA ILE A 3 57.97 12.05 28.94
C ILE A 3 56.68 12.31 28.15
N ALA A 4 55.72 13.14 28.50
CA ALA A 4 55.60 14.63 28.45
C ALA A 4 55.17 15.15 27.04
N LEU A 5 53.96 15.69 26.92
CA LEU A 5 53.53 17.11 26.76
C LEU A 5 53.89 17.85 25.47
N SER A 6 52.84 18.31 24.77
CA SER A 6 52.60 19.70 24.35
C SER A 6 51.27 19.73 23.58
N GLY A 7 50.23 20.48 23.81
CA GLY A 7 50.06 21.83 24.38
C GLY A 7 50.06 22.88 23.27
N SER A 8 48.83 23.26 22.72
CA SER A 8 48.68 24.58 22.13
C SER A 8 47.22 25.04 22.16
N SER A 9 46.99 26.01 22.96
CA SER A 9 45.80 26.84 23.11
C SER A 9 45.96 28.13 22.28
N VAL A 10 44.89 28.63 21.66
CA VAL A 10 44.66 30.08 21.29
C VAL A 10 43.17 30.18 21.00
N SER A 11 42.41 30.90 21.62
CA SER A 11 42.13 32.17 22.28
C SER A 11 40.85 32.77 21.76
N HIS A 12 39.99 33.16 22.71
CA HIS A 12 38.73 33.92 22.55
C HIS A 12 38.92 35.27 21.85
N SER A 13 37.89 35.71 21.10
CA SER A 13 37.56 37.12 21.01
C SER A 13 36.04 37.30 20.99
N LEU A 14 35.58 37.96 22.05
CA LEU A 14 34.28 38.61 22.20
C LEU A 14 34.22 39.85 21.31
N PHE A 15 33.10 40.06 20.58
CA PHE A 15 32.65 41.41 20.26
C PHE A 15 31.13 41.51 20.38
N SER A 16 30.74 42.54 21.07
CA SER A 16 29.40 42.93 21.52
C SER A 16 28.62 43.71 20.44
N SER A 17 27.31 43.46 20.47
CA SER A 17 26.17 44.35 20.25
C SER A 17 26.25 45.52 19.28
N SER A 18 25.32 45.55 18.27
CA SER A 18 24.46 46.69 18.04
C SER A 18 23.22 46.30 17.21
N SER A 19 22.08 46.75 17.71
CA SER A 19 20.75 46.67 17.13
C SER A 19 20.61 47.55 15.91
N SER A 20 20.06 47.00 14.82
CA SER A 20 19.35 47.84 13.83
C SER A 20 18.29 46.98 13.09
N SER A 21 17.05 47.43 13.24
CA SER A 21 15.89 47.02 12.51
C SER A 21 16.03 47.30 10.99
N SER A 22 15.89 46.25 10.15
CA SER A 22 15.63 46.48 8.75
C SER A 22 14.72 45.38 8.19
N SER A 23 13.61 45.83 7.70
CA SER A 23 12.60 45.13 6.92
C SER A 23 13.21 44.30 5.78
N HIS A 24 13.09 42.96 5.83
CA HIS A 24 13.48 42.12 4.71
C HIS A 24 12.28 41.83 3.83
N GLN A 25 12.21 42.59 2.72
CA GLN A 25 11.49 42.17 1.53
C GLN A 25 12.08 40.87 1.01
N ARG A 26 11.24 39.81 0.99
CA ARG A 26 11.54 38.55 0.32
C ARG A 26 11.57 38.81 -1.19
N GLN A 27 12.75 38.83 -1.77
CA GLN A 27 12.94 38.73 -3.22
C GLN A 27 12.55 37.31 -3.64
N ARG A 28 11.46 37.20 -4.39
CA ARG A 28 11.12 36.00 -5.15
C ARG A 28 12.08 35.90 -6.33
N SER A 29 12.99 34.96 -6.32
CA SER A 29 13.76 34.57 -7.49
C SER A 29 12.84 33.82 -8.46
N PHE A 30 12.47 34.52 -9.54
CA PHE A 30 11.85 33.86 -10.70
C PHE A 30 12.92 33.05 -11.43
N PHE A 31 12.83 31.73 -11.37
CA PHE A 31 13.49 30.88 -12.35
C PHE A 31 12.71 30.98 -13.66
N LYS A 32 13.30 31.64 -14.67
CA LYS A 32 12.86 31.57 -16.06
C LYS A 32 13.17 30.15 -16.55
N THR A 33 12.14 29.33 -16.70
CA THR A 33 12.19 28.13 -17.52
C THR A 33 12.08 28.57 -18.97
N SER A 34 13.12 28.26 -19.75
CA SER A 34 13.12 28.44 -21.20
C SER A 34 12.08 27.48 -21.81
N ASP A 35 11.09 28.08 -22.47
CA ASP A 35 10.09 27.37 -23.27
C ASP A 35 10.79 26.68 -24.46
N VAL A 36 10.99 25.35 -24.33
CA VAL A 36 11.29 24.50 -25.47
C VAL A 36 9.95 23.99 -26.00
N ILE A 37 9.41 24.71 -26.98
CA ILE A 37 8.25 24.28 -27.75
C ILE A 37 8.70 23.15 -28.67
N PHE A 38 8.37 21.87 -28.30
CA PHE A 38 8.45 20.76 -29.23
C PHE A 38 7.19 20.74 -30.11
N GLU A 39 7.30 21.29 -31.32
CA GLU A 39 6.32 21.04 -32.38
C GLU A 39 6.42 19.56 -32.80
N ILE A 40 5.55 18.72 -32.29
CA ILE A 40 5.35 17.37 -32.84
C ILE A 40 4.42 17.50 -34.06
N LYS A 41 4.99 17.57 -35.25
CA LYS A 41 4.24 17.37 -36.50
C LYS A 41 3.78 15.92 -36.56
N LEU A 42 2.54 15.67 -36.13
CA LEU A 42 1.83 14.41 -36.39
C LEU A 42 1.53 14.29 -37.89
N LYS A 43 2.35 13.57 -38.61
CA LYS A 43 1.99 13.06 -39.94
C LYS A 43 0.87 12.03 -39.76
N THR A 44 -0.36 12.43 -40.02
CA THR A 44 -1.48 11.50 -40.18
C THR A 44 -1.23 10.62 -41.42
N ARG A 45 -0.74 9.43 -41.19
CA ARG A 45 -0.68 8.38 -42.22
C ARG A 45 -2.03 7.63 -42.13
N LYS A 46 -2.84 7.74 -43.19
CA LYS A 46 -4.00 6.87 -43.41
C LYS A 46 -3.48 5.43 -43.33
N MET A 47 -3.87 4.69 -42.28
CA MET A 47 -3.69 3.24 -42.22
C MET A 47 -4.97 2.59 -42.67
N GLU A 48 -4.87 1.91 -43.77
CA GLU A 48 -5.87 0.96 -44.26
C GLU A 48 -6.03 -0.18 -43.24
N HIS A 49 -7.28 -0.63 -43.07
CA HIS A 49 -7.64 -1.71 -42.17
C HIS A 49 -6.99 -3.04 -42.63
N THR A 50 -5.94 -3.47 -41.95
CA THR A 50 -5.51 -4.85 -41.95
C THR A 50 -5.94 -5.50 -40.64
N HIS A 51 -6.84 -6.46 -40.70
CA HIS A 51 -7.21 -7.31 -39.58
C HIS A 51 -5.98 -8.10 -39.09
N LEU A 52 -5.32 -7.65 -38.05
CA LEU A 52 -4.40 -8.50 -37.32
C LEU A 52 -5.19 -9.24 -36.22
N LYS A 53 -5.46 -10.53 -36.50
CA LYS A 53 -5.84 -11.47 -35.44
C LYS A 53 -4.63 -11.66 -34.54
N LEU A 54 -4.59 -10.97 -33.41
CA LEU A 54 -3.63 -11.26 -32.34
C LEU A 54 -4.18 -12.43 -31.53
N SER A 55 -3.71 -13.64 -31.86
CA SER A 55 -3.91 -14.82 -31.02
C SER A 55 -2.91 -14.75 -29.87
N THR A 56 -3.29 -14.18 -28.75
CA THR A 56 -2.58 -14.30 -27.49
C THR A 56 -3.20 -15.43 -26.70
N THR A 57 -2.67 -16.63 -26.86
CA THR A 57 -2.88 -17.72 -25.91
C THR A 57 -2.12 -17.39 -24.63
N VAL A 58 -2.77 -16.73 -23.68
CA VAL A 58 -2.35 -16.71 -22.30
C VAL A 58 -3.12 -17.83 -21.60
N ASN A 59 -2.51 -19.00 -21.53
CA ASN A 59 -2.98 -20.09 -20.70
C ASN A 59 -2.69 -19.74 -19.22
N CYS A 60 -3.66 -19.08 -18.60
CA CYS A 60 -3.78 -19.09 -17.15
C CYS A 60 -5.26 -18.89 -16.81
N CYS A 61 -5.89 -19.94 -16.26
CA CYS A 61 -7.30 -20.04 -15.87
C CYS A 61 -8.28 -20.45 -16.99
N SER A 62 -8.29 -21.72 -17.29
CA SER A 62 -9.38 -22.40 -17.99
C SER A 62 -10.62 -22.51 -17.11
N GLY A 63 -11.75 -22.07 -17.63
CA GLY A 63 -13.07 -22.38 -17.09
C GLY A 63 -14.11 -21.33 -17.43
N LEU A 64 -14.75 -21.51 -18.58
CA LEU A 64 -16.16 -21.27 -18.92
C LEU A 64 -16.29 -20.86 -20.40
N THR A 65 -16.34 -21.86 -21.26
CA THR A 65 -16.89 -21.71 -22.61
C THR A 65 -18.37 -22.08 -22.55
N GLN A 66 -19.24 -21.11 -22.72
CA GLN A 66 -20.60 -21.37 -23.21
C GLN A 66 -20.63 -21.02 -24.69
N GLU A 67 -21.03 -22.01 -25.49
CA GLU A 67 -21.33 -21.87 -26.91
C GLU A 67 -22.54 -20.94 -27.10
N VAL A 68 -22.36 -19.90 -27.91
CA VAL A 68 -23.47 -19.03 -28.32
C VAL A 68 -23.70 -19.27 -29.79
N GLU A 69 -24.86 -19.88 -30.08
CA GLU A 69 -25.38 -20.07 -31.43
C GLU A 69 -25.58 -18.73 -32.16
N ASN A 70 -25.20 -18.71 -33.43
CA ASN A 70 -25.35 -17.60 -34.36
C ASN A 70 -26.83 -17.29 -34.67
N ASN A 71 -27.41 -16.33 -34.01
CA ASN A 71 -28.59 -15.63 -34.49
C ASN A 71 -28.18 -14.23 -34.99
N LYS A 72 -28.31 -14.01 -36.31
CA LYS A 72 -28.18 -12.68 -36.93
C LYS A 72 -29.29 -11.77 -36.41
N VAL A 73 -28.98 -11.04 -35.37
CA VAL A 73 -29.79 -9.91 -34.95
C VAL A 73 -29.17 -8.66 -35.59
N ASN A 74 -29.98 -7.96 -36.41
CA ASN A 74 -29.63 -6.62 -36.88
C ASN A 74 -29.57 -5.70 -35.68
N VAL A 75 -28.37 -5.54 -35.10
CA VAL A 75 -28.12 -4.57 -34.05
C VAL A 75 -28.05 -3.20 -34.72
N VAL A 76 -29.10 -2.41 -34.54
CA VAL A 76 -29.05 -0.96 -34.72
C VAL A 76 -28.02 -0.48 -33.67
N ILE A 77 -26.80 -0.18 -34.13
CA ILE A 77 -25.78 0.42 -33.28
C ILE A 77 -26.25 1.85 -33.02
N GLU A 78 -27.06 2.04 -31.98
CA GLU A 78 -27.11 3.34 -31.34
C GLU A 78 -25.69 3.63 -30.87
N THR A 79 -25.07 4.66 -31.46
CA THR A 79 -23.80 5.22 -31.00
C THR A 79 -24.04 5.82 -29.61
N GLU A 80 -24.04 4.95 -28.60
CA GLU A 80 -23.92 5.41 -27.23
C GLU A 80 -22.70 6.36 -27.20
N LYS A 81 -22.93 7.63 -26.87
CA LYS A 81 -21.87 8.59 -26.61
C LYS A 81 -20.93 7.91 -25.63
N ARG A 82 -19.72 7.55 -26.06
CA ARG A 82 -18.67 7.08 -25.16
C ARG A 82 -18.58 8.13 -24.07
N HIS A 83 -19.06 7.76 -22.89
CA HIS A 83 -18.96 8.60 -21.71
C HIS A 83 -17.47 8.87 -21.51
N ASP A 84 -17.06 10.12 -21.59
CA ASP A 84 -15.65 10.46 -21.40
C ASP A 84 -15.34 10.26 -19.90
N ILE A 85 -14.64 9.16 -19.60
CA ILE A 85 -14.24 8.79 -18.23
C ILE A 85 -13.48 9.92 -17.55
N PHE A 86 -12.68 10.69 -18.30
CA PHE A 86 -11.92 11.79 -17.73
C PHE A 86 -12.81 13.01 -17.40
N GLU A 87 -13.86 13.28 -18.16
CA GLU A 87 -14.84 14.29 -17.77
C GLU A 87 -15.57 13.89 -16.47
N GLU A 88 -15.89 12.62 -16.30
CA GLU A 88 -16.45 12.14 -15.03
C GLU A 88 -15.46 12.31 -13.86
N ILE A 89 -14.18 11.92 -14.04
CA ILE A 89 -13.13 12.12 -13.02
C ILE A 89 -12.97 13.60 -12.69
N LYS A 90 -13.00 14.47 -13.69
CA LYS A 90 -12.95 15.93 -13.51
C LYS A 90 -14.15 16.43 -12.67
N HIS A 91 -15.35 15.95 -12.96
CA HIS A 91 -16.54 16.29 -12.17
C HIS A 91 -16.41 15.86 -10.71
N ARG A 92 -15.90 14.65 -10.45
CA ARG A 92 -15.62 14.13 -9.09
C ARG A 92 -14.59 15.01 -8.38
N PHE A 93 -13.50 15.39 -9.05
CA PHE A 93 -12.49 16.29 -8.49
C PHE A 93 -13.07 17.66 -8.17
N LEU A 94 -13.85 18.27 -9.07
CA LEU A 94 -14.50 19.56 -8.82
C LEU A 94 -15.53 19.48 -7.69
N SER A 95 -16.21 18.36 -7.54
CA SER A 95 -17.08 18.09 -6.41
C SER A 95 -16.30 18.01 -5.09
N PHE A 96 -15.21 17.23 -5.06
CA PHE A 96 -14.29 17.18 -3.92
C PHE A 96 -13.78 18.58 -3.56
N LYS A 97 -13.32 19.36 -4.54
CA LYS A 97 -12.84 20.74 -4.32
C LYS A 97 -13.90 21.62 -3.65
N ARG A 98 -15.14 21.58 -4.13
CA ARG A 98 -16.24 22.44 -3.60
C ARG A 98 -16.75 21.94 -2.26
N ASN A 99 -16.94 20.63 -2.12
CA ASN A 99 -17.69 20.05 -1.02
C ASN A 99 -16.81 19.61 0.16
N THR A 100 -15.53 19.36 -0.08
CA THR A 100 -14.57 18.89 0.93
C THR A 100 -13.47 19.92 1.16
N TYR A 101 -12.68 20.25 0.13
CA TYR A 101 -11.53 21.13 0.26
C TYR A 101 -11.91 22.56 0.70
N MET A 102 -12.83 23.21 -0.03
CA MET A 102 -13.22 24.61 0.26
C MET A 102 -13.98 24.74 1.58
N LYS A 103 -14.67 23.70 2.02
CA LYS A 103 -15.37 23.71 3.32
C LYS A 103 -14.44 23.48 4.51
N ASN A 104 -13.25 22.92 4.27
CA ASN A 104 -12.26 22.58 5.29
C ASN A 104 -10.90 23.23 4.96
N LEU A 105 -10.91 24.45 4.42
CA LEU A 105 -9.73 25.12 3.88
C LEU A 105 -8.58 25.20 4.88
N GLU A 106 -8.87 25.52 6.14
CA GLU A 106 -7.88 25.58 7.21
C GLU A 106 -7.19 24.23 7.46
N HIS A 107 -7.96 23.13 7.43
CA HIS A 107 -7.42 21.79 7.55
C HIS A 107 -6.45 21.47 6.39
N PHE A 108 -6.85 21.74 5.14
CA PHE A 108 -6.00 21.50 3.98
C PHE A 108 -4.78 22.43 3.92
N GLN A 109 -4.86 23.64 4.46
CA GLN A 109 -3.70 24.51 4.63
C GLN A 109 -2.69 23.91 5.60
N ARG A 110 -3.13 23.39 6.75
CA ARG A 110 -2.24 22.66 7.69
C ARG A 110 -1.59 21.43 7.03
N LEU A 111 -2.36 20.67 6.24
CA LEU A 111 -1.82 19.51 5.52
C LEU A 111 -0.81 19.90 4.44
N SER A 112 -0.84 21.12 3.91
CA SER A 112 0.17 21.61 2.94
C SER A 112 1.51 21.93 3.59
N ASP A 113 1.52 22.20 4.89
CA ASP A 113 2.74 22.54 5.64
C ASP A 113 3.47 21.28 6.11
N ALA A 114 2.73 20.29 6.61
CA ALA A 114 3.28 19.01 7.10
C ALA A 114 2.22 17.90 7.07
N GLN A 115 2.70 16.65 7.06
CA GLN A 115 1.87 15.47 7.32
C GLN A 115 2.24 14.85 8.66
N SER A 116 1.21 14.46 9.43
CA SER A 116 1.36 13.78 10.72
C SER A 116 0.25 12.73 10.86
N PRO A 117 0.30 11.64 10.08
CA PRO A 117 -0.70 10.59 10.13
C PRO A 117 -0.56 9.76 11.41
N ASN A 118 -1.68 9.38 12.03
CA ASN A 118 -1.67 8.47 13.18
C ASN A 118 -1.46 7.01 12.77
N PHE A 119 -1.75 6.68 11.50
CA PHE A 119 -1.71 5.32 10.98
C PHE A 119 -0.77 5.17 9.80
N LEU A 120 -0.04 4.05 9.78
CA LEU A 120 0.38 3.40 8.54
C LEU A 120 -0.63 2.31 8.23
N VAL A 121 -1.30 2.37 7.09
CA VAL A 121 -2.23 1.32 6.63
C VAL A 121 -1.63 0.57 5.46
N ILE A 122 -1.50 -0.74 5.56
CA ILE A 122 -1.03 -1.63 4.49
C ILE A 122 -2.21 -2.49 4.05
N SER A 123 -2.63 -2.35 2.79
CA SER A 123 -3.81 -3.06 2.26
C SER A 123 -3.58 -3.59 0.86
N CYS A 124 -4.51 -4.44 0.40
CA CYS A 124 -4.42 -4.96 -0.97
C CYS A 124 -4.69 -3.86 -2.02
N ALA A 125 -4.00 -3.97 -3.16
CA ALA A 125 -4.22 -3.11 -4.32
C ALA A 125 -5.56 -3.39 -5.04
N ASP A 126 -6.32 -4.40 -4.62
CA ASP A 126 -7.65 -4.74 -5.16
C ASP A 126 -8.57 -3.51 -5.17
N SER A 127 -9.18 -3.23 -6.33
CA SER A 127 -9.98 -2.01 -6.53
C SER A 127 -11.24 -1.94 -5.64
N ARG A 128 -11.68 -3.08 -5.11
CA ARG A 128 -12.92 -3.21 -4.31
C ARG A 128 -12.72 -2.86 -2.83
N VAL A 129 -11.47 -2.78 -2.34
CA VAL A 129 -11.15 -2.74 -0.91
C VAL A 129 -10.29 -1.54 -0.52
N CYS A 130 -10.57 -0.37 -1.09
CA CYS A 130 -9.86 0.86 -0.75
C CYS A 130 -10.13 1.26 0.70
N PRO A 131 -9.11 1.35 1.59
CA PRO A 131 -9.31 1.65 3.00
C PRO A 131 -10.01 2.98 3.26
N SER A 132 -9.70 4.01 2.46
CA SER A 132 -10.35 5.31 2.60
C SER A 132 -11.85 5.24 2.31
N ASN A 133 -12.28 4.35 1.39
CA ASN A 133 -13.70 4.18 1.09
C ASN A 133 -14.39 3.28 2.12
N VAL A 134 -13.70 2.23 2.60
CA VAL A 134 -14.30 1.22 3.49
C VAL A 134 -14.31 1.67 4.94
N LEU A 135 -13.22 2.30 5.39
CA LEU A 135 -13.04 2.72 6.78
C LEU A 135 -13.12 4.25 6.97
N GLY A 136 -13.28 5.01 5.88
CA GLY A 136 -13.51 6.44 5.94
C GLY A 136 -12.27 7.28 6.25
N PHE A 137 -11.04 6.77 6.08
CA PHE A 137 -9.84 7.57 6.30
C PHE A 137 -9.84 8.86 5.49
N GLN A 138 -9.72 9.97 6.19
CA GLN A 138 -9.68 11.30 5.60
C GLN A 138 -8.25 11.70 5.20
N PRO A 139 -8.07 12.70 4.32
CA PRO A 139 -6.74 13.23 4.00
C PRO A 139 -5.97 13.63 5.27
N GLY A 140 -4.75 13.10 5.41
CA GLY A 140 -3.86 13.35 6.56
C GLY A 140 -3.93 12.32 7.69
N GLU A 141 -4.97 11.48 7.77
CA GLU A 141 -5.15 10.52 8.88
C GLU A 141 -4.27 9.28 8.76
N ALA A 142 -4.02 8.82 7.54
CA ALA A 142 -3.29 7.59 7.29
C ALA A 142 -2.26 7.72 6.16
N PHE A 143 -1.07 7.18 6.38
CA PHE A 143 -0.09 6.90 5.34
C PHE A 143 -0.44 5.56 4.70
N LEU A 144 -0.83 5.55 3.44
CA LEU A 144 -1.41 4.37 2.78
C LEU A 144 -0.40 3.67 1.87
N VAL A 145 -0.22 2.38 2.09
CA VAL A 145 0.54 1.46 1.22
C VAL A 145 -0.43 0.43 0.66
N ARG A 146 -0.42 0.24 -0.67
CA ARG A 146 -1.25 -0.77 -1.31
C ARG A 146 -0.41 -1.65 -2.21
N ASN A 147 -0.32 -2.94 -1.89
CA ASN A 147 0.39 -3.94 -2.67
C ASN A 147 -0.50 -5.17 -2.94
N ILE A 148 -0.08 -6.07 -3.82
CA ILE A 148 -0.82 -7.30 -4.08
C ILE A 148 -0.83 -8.17 -2.81
N ALA A 149 -2.03 -8.56 -2.37
CA ALA A 149 -2.28 -9.41 -1.20
C ALA A 149 -1.83 -8.82 0.16
N ASN A 150 -1.69 -7.49 0.28
CA ASN A 150 -1.32 -6.81 1.55
C ASN A 150 -0.12 -7.46 2.28
N LEU A 151 0.88 -7.91 1.52
CA LEU A 151 2.02 -8.62 2.07
C LEU A 151 3.03 -7.66 2.71
N VAL A 152 3.50 -8.04 3.90
CA VAL A 152 4.71 -7.51 4.50
C VAL A 152 5.75 -8.62 4.47
N ILE A 153 6.85 -8.40 3.76
CA ILE A 153 7.97 -9.35 3.71
C ILE A 153 8.87 -9.16 4.93
N PRO A 154 9.62 -10.18 5.39
CA PRO A 154 10.60 -10.04 6.45
C PRO A 154 11.69 -9.00 6.09
N PHE A 155 12.32 -8.42 7.11
CA PHE A 155 13.35 -7.38 6.96
C PHE A 155 14.48 -7.81 6.04
N GLU A 156 14.95 -9.05 6.17
CA GLU A 156 16.07 -9.63 5.40
C GLU A 156 15.75 -9.85 3.91
N ASN A 157 14.48 -9.88 3.54
CA ASN A 157 14.06 -10.15 2.15
C ASN A 157 13.96 -8.88 1.28
N GLY A 158 14.48 -7.74 1.76
CA GLY A 158 14.43 -6.46 1.04
C GLY A 158 15.56 -6.24 0.03
N PRO A 159 15.59 -5.05 -0.59
CA PRO A 159 14.65 -3.94 -0.40
C PRO A 159 13.35 -4.06 -1.19
N SER A 160 12.29 -3.43 -0.69
CA SER A 160 10.99 -3.29 -1.38
C SER A 160 10.36 -1.93 -1.11
N GLU A 161 9.40 -1.52 -1.94
CA GLU A 161 8.63 -0.28 -1.73
C GLU A 161 7.94 -0.26 -0.36
N THR A 162 7.34 -1.39 0.05
CA THR A 162 6.71 -1.52 1.37
C THR A 162 7.69 -1.29 2.51
N GLN A 163 8.95 -1.76 2.39
CA GLN A 163 9.98 -1.54 3.41
C GLN A 163 10.40 -0.08 3.51
N ALA A 164 10.53 0.61 2.37
CA ALA A 164 10.81 2.04 2.36
C ALA A 164 9.67 2.83 3.03
N ALA A 165 8.41 2.47 2.75
CA ALA A 165 7.25 3.07 3.38
C ALA A 165 7.18 2.79 4.89
N LEU A 166 7.51 1.58 5.34
CA LEU A 166 7.63 1.22 6.75
C LEU A 166 8.66 2.09 7.46
N GLN A 167 9.86 2.23 6.89
CA GLN A 167 10.91 3.04 7.48
C GLN A 167 10.50 4.51 7.58
N PHE A 168 9.95 5.06 6.50
CA PHE A 168 9.54 6.46 6.47
C PHE A 168 8.40 6.75 7.46
N SER A 169 7.36 5.94 7.46
CA SER A 169 6.20 6.16 8.33
C SER A 169 6.52 5.98 9.81
N VAL A 170 7.33 4.99 10.18
CA VAL A 170 7.65 4.70 11.59
C VAL A 170 8.76 5.61 12.11
N ASN A 171 9.80 5.88 11.32
CA ASN A 171 10.98 6.62 11.82
C ASN A 171 10.90 8.13 11.55
N THR A 172 10.23 8.56 10.47
CA THR A 172 10.16 9.98 10.11
C THR A 172 8.82 10.60 10.47
N LEU A 173 7.71 9.92 10.18
CA LEU A 173 6.37 10.41 10.50
C LEU A 173 5.90 10.00 11.90
N GLU A 174 6.61 9.06 12.54
CA GLU A 174 6.36 8.58 13.90
C GLU A 174 4.93 8.12 14.15
N VAL A 175 4.36 7.39 13.17
CA VAL A 175 3.01 6.83 13.33
C VAL A 175 2.90 5.96 14.58
N GLU A 176 1.79 6.04 15.28
CA GLU A 176 1.54 5.27 16.50
C GLU A 176 0.90 3.90 16.22
N ASN A 177 0.37 3.70 15.01
CA ASN A 177 -0.36 2.50 14.65
C ASN A 177 0.03 1.99 13.26
N ILE A 178 0.34 0.70 13.15
CA ILE A 178 0.42 -0.02 11.87
C ILE A 178 -0.83 -0.90 11.76
N PHE A 179 -1.57 -0.74 10.67
CA PHE A 179 -2.79 -1.49 10.41
C PHE A 179 -2.68 -2.24 9.08
N VAL A 180 -2.54 -3.58 9.13
CA VAL A 180 -2.51 -4.45 7.94
C VAL A 180 -3.91 -4.98 7.69
N ILE A 181 -4.46 -4.73 6.49
CA ILE A 181 -5.84 -5.10 6.15
C ILE A 181 -5.85 -6.11 5.01
N GLY A 182 -6.30 -7.32 5.31
CA GLY A 182 -6.63 -8.35 4.34
C GLY A 182 -8.11 -8.31 3.94
N HIS A 183 -8.48 -9.12 2.94
CA HIS A 183 -9.87 -9.14 2.48
C HIS A 183 -10.27 -10.48 1.87
N SER A 184 -11.57 -10.74 1.78
CA SER A 184 -12.15 -11.91 1.12
C SER A 184 -11.89 -11.90 -0.39
N CYS A 185 -11.84 -13.07 -1.01
CA CYS A 185 -11.69 -13.27 -2.46
C CYS A 185 -10.45 -12.57 -3.04
N CYS A 186 -9.31 -12.59 -2.32
CA CYS A 186 -8.07 -11.95 -2.74
C CYS A 186 -7.44 -12.68 -3.93
N GLY A 187 -7.31 -11.97 -5.08
CA GLY A 187 -6.70 -12.54 -6.29
C GLY A 187 -5.25 -12.96 -6.09
N GLY A 188 -4.47 -12.21 -5.31
CA GLY A 188 -3.08 -12.54 -5.01
C GLY A 188 -2.93 -13.80 -4.15
N ILE A 189 -3.80 -13.98 -3.14
CA ILE A 189 -3.83 -15.21 -2.33
C ILE A 189 -4.32 -16.40 -3.18
N ARG A 190 -5.30 -16.20 -4.04
CA ARG A 190 -5.75 -17.25 -4.97
C ARG A 190 -4.63 -17.69 -5.91
N ALA A 191 -3.85 -16.73 -6.46
CA ALA A 191 -2.68 -17.03 -7.26
C ALA A 191 -1.64 -17.84 -6.48
N LEU A 192 -1.33 -17.46 -5.23
CA LEU A 192 -0.43 -18.19 -4.34
C LEU A 192 -0.91 -19.63 -4.12
N MET A 193 -2.19 -19.83 -3.80
CA MET A 193 -2.77 -21.14 -3.52
C MET A 193 -2.80 -22.05 -4.76
N SER A 194 -2.94 -21.47 -5.96
CA SER A 194 -2.97 -22.20 -7.25
C SER A 194 -1.57 -22.60 -7.74
N MET A 195 -0.48 -22.06 -7.20
CA MET A 195 0.86 -22.44 -7.61
C MET A 195 1.12 -23.94 -7.30
N GLN A 196 1.42 -24.72 -8.34
CA GLN A 196 1.74 -26.15 -8.17
C GLN A 196 3.21 -26.36 -7.85
N ASP A 197 4.10 -25.64 -8.54
CA ASP A 197 5.55 -25.68 -8.33
C ASP A 197 6.02 -24.41 -7.66
N GLU A 198 7.03 -24.54 -6.82
CA GLU A 198 7.61 -23.41 -6.07
C GLU A 198 8.43 -22.45 -6.93
N LYS A 199 8.55 -22.73 -8.25
CA LYS A 199 9.30 -21.87 -9.16
C LYS A 199 8.40 -20.77 -9.70
N PRO A 200 8.68 -19.52 -9.33
CA PRO A 200 7.93 -18.38 -9.85
C PRO A 200 8.16 -18.27 -11.37
N SER A 201 7.07 -18.08 -12.12
CA SER A 201 7.12 -18.01 -13.59
C SER A 201 6.80 -16.61 -14.14
N CYS A 202 6.30 -15.70 -13.28
CA CYS A 202 5.93 -14.34 -13.66
C CYS A 202 6.05 -13.40 -12.46
N PHE A 203 5.90 -12.08 -12.69
CA PHE A 203 6.04 -11.07 -11.63
C PHE A 203 5.09 -11.30 -10.45
N ILE A 204 3.84 -11.70 -10.71
CA ILE A 204 2.88 -11.93 -9.63
C ILE A 204 3.27 -13.14 -8.78
N THR A 205 3.71 -14.23 -9.39
CA THR A 205 4.16 -15.42 -8.65
C THR A 205 5.44 -15.15 -7.87
N ASN A 206 6.38 -14.35 -8.45
CA ASN A 206 7.57 -13.87 -7.74
C ASN A 206 7.24 -13.04 -6.50
N TRP A 207 6.14 -12.30 -6.53
CA TRP A 207 5.70 -11.50 -5.39
C TRP A 207 4.96 -12.34 -4.35
N VAL A 208 3.91 -13.07 -4.77
CA VAL A 208 3.04 -13.78 -3.83
C VAL A 208 3.71 -14.97 -3.15
N ILE A 209 4.83 -15.49 -3.68
CA ILE A 209 5.61 -16.56 -3.04
C ILE A 209 6.09 -16.18 -1.63
N ASN A 210 6.20 -14.89 -1.32
CA ASN A 210 6.48 -14.41 0.03
C ASN A 210 5.41 -14.83 1.05
N GLY A 211 4.22 -15.21 0.59
CA GLY A 211 3.16 -15.80 1.41
C GLY A 211 3.23 -17.33 1.56
N LYS A 212 4.31 -17.99 1.10
CA LYS A 212 4.46 -19.47 1.08
C LYS A 212 4.17 -20.11 2.44
N SER A 213 4.65 -19.53 3.52
CA SER A 213 4.43 -20.05 4.87
C SER A 213 2.94 -20.10 5.25
N ALA A 214 2.14 -19.12 4.84
CA ALA A 214 0.69 -19.12 5.02
C ALA A 214 0.02 -20.24 4.20
N LYS A 215 0.43 -20.44 2.95
CA LYS A 215 -0.05 -21.54 2.10
C LYS A 215 0.23 -22.90 2.74
N ILE A 216 1.45 -23.13 3.22
CA ILE A 216 1.84 -24.40 3.85
C ILE A 216 0.98 -24.65 5.10
N ARG A 217 0.85 -23.68 6.01
CA ARG A 217 0.02 -23.80 7.20
C ARG A 217 -1.45 -24.02 6.86
N THR A 218 -1.97 -23.31 5.87
CA THR A 218 -3.34 -23.52 5.41
C THR A 218 -3.56 -24.92 4.89
N LYS A 219 -2.69 -25.44 4.03
CA LYS A 219 -2.81 -26.78 3.48
C LYS A 219 -2.74 -27.86 4.57
N ALA A 220 -1.86 -27.69 5.56
CA ALA A 220 -1.75 -28.62 6.69
C ALA A 220 -3.02 -28.63 7.57
N ALA A 221 -3.59 -27.45 7.85
CA ALA A 221 -4.71 -27.31 8.79
C ALA A 221 -6.10 -27.40 8.14
N ALA A 222 -6.19 -27.36 6.81
CA ALA A 222 -7.45 -27.28 6.07
C ALA A 222 -7.48 -28.16 4.82
N SER A 223 -6.76 -29.30 4.86
CA SER A 223 -6.66 -30.23 3.73
C SER A 223 -8.02 -30.81 3.26
N THR A 224 -9.00 -30.89 4.15
CA THR A 224 -10.35 -31.39 3.87
C THR A 224 -11.31 -30.33 3.30
N LEU A 225 -10.92 -29.06 3.37
CA LEU A 225 -11.75 -27.96 2.85
C LEU A 225 -11.62 -27.85 1.33
N ASN A 226 -12.65 -27.35 0.67
CA ASN A 226 -12.58 -27.02 -0.76
C ASN A 226 -11.61 -25.86 -1.02
N PHE A 227 -11.24 -25.65 -2.28
CA PHE A 227 -10.24 -24.67 -2.68
C PHE A 227 -10.58 -23.22 -2.25
N ASP A 228 -11.83 -22.80 -2.38
CA ASP A 228 -12.25 -21.44 -2.00
C ASP A 228 -12.19 -21.23 -0.48
N GLN A 229 -12.58 -22.23 0.29
CA GLN A 229 -12.45 -22.21 1.75
C GLN A 229 -10.97 -22.20 2.19
N GLN A 230 -10.11 -22.95 1.49
CA GLN A 230 -8.67 -22.89 1.73
C GLN A 230 -8.12 -21.49 1.40
N CYS A 231 -8.54 -20.85 0.30
CA CYS A 231 -8.16 -19.47 -0.02
C CYS A 231 -8.59 -18.50 1.09
N LYS A 232 -9.86 -18.56 1.54
CA LYS A 232 -10.36 -17.72 2.63
C LYS A 232 -9.56 -17.88 3.92
N ARG A 233 -9.15 -19.10 4.26
CA ARG A 233 -8.27 -19.37 5.40
C ARG A 233 -6.88 -18.80 5.17
N CYS A 234 -6.31 -18.99 3.96
CA CYS A 234 -4.98 -18.50 3.62
C CYS A 234 -4.89 -16.97 3.64
N GLU A 235 -5.96 -16.25 3.30
CA GLU A 235 -6.05 -14.79 3.42
C GLU A 235 -5.77 -14.33 4.86
N LYS A 236 -6.39 -14.95 5.86
CA LYS A 236 -6.17 -14.65 7.28
C LYS A 236 -4.78 -15.12 7.77
N GLU A 237 -4.32 -16.30 7.33
CA GLU A 237 -2.98 -16.78 7.68
C GLU A 237 -1.88 -15.90 7.09
N SER A 238 -2.05 -15.41 5.87
CA SER A 238 -1.12 -14.48 5.22
C SER A 238 -1.08 -13.12 5.92
N LEU A 239 -2.24 -12.62 6.33
CA LEU A 239 -2.35 -11.42 7.14
C LEU A 239 -1.60 -11.57 8.46
N ASN A 240 -1.83 -12.66 9.20
CA ASN A 240 -1.13 -12.94 10.46
C ASN A 240 0.39 -13.06 10.27
N ASN A 241 0.84 -13.65 9.15
CA ASN A 241 2.25 -13.66 8.81
C ASN A 241 2.81 -12.26 8.57
N SER A 242 2.06 -11.39 7.91
CA SER A 242 2.46 -10.00 7.69
C SER A 242 2.64 -9.25 9.02
N LEU A 243 1.74 -9.48 10.01
CA LEU A 243 1.89 -8.90 11.35
C LEU A 243 3.17 -9.39 12.05
N LEU A 244 3.47 -10.70 11.98
CA LEU A 244 4.70 -11.25 12.54
C LEU A 244 5.96 -10.74 11.80
N ASN A 245 5.87 -10.55 10.49
CA ASN A 245 6.99 -10.04 9.71
C ASN A 245 7.33 -8.58 10.05
N LEU A 246 6.35 -7.76 10.50
CA LEU A 246 6.62 -6.42 11.01
C LEU A 246 7.62 -6.43 12.18
N LEU A 247 7.60 -7.45 13.02
CA LEU A 247 8.50 -7.57 14.17
C LEU A 247 9.92 -8.04 13.79
N THR A 248 10.17 -8.38 12.52
CA THR A 248 11.55 -8.61 12.04
C THR A 248 12.31 -7.31 11.76
N TYR A 249 11.61 -6.18 11.76
CA TYR A 249 12.20 -4.85 11.60
C TYR A 249 12.64 -4.31 12.97
N PRO A 250 13.95 -4.15 13.25
CA PRO A 250 14.44 -3.84 14.59
C PRO A 250 13.81 -2.59 15.20
N TRP A 251 13.62 -1.54 14.40
CA TRP A 251 13.03 -0.28 14.86
C TRP A 251 11.52 -0.37 15.15
N ILE A 252 10.80 -1.27 14.46
CA ILE A 252 9.37 -1.54 14.73
C ILE A 252 9.26 -2.33 16.03
N GLU A 253 10.02 -3.42 16.16
CA GLU A 253 10.03 -4.24 17.35
C GLU A 253 10.38 -3.43 18.61
N GLU A 254 11.39 -2.57 18.52
CA GLU A 254 11.79 -1.69 19.62
C GLU A 254 10.66 -0.74 20.06
N LYS A 255 9.98 -0.09 19.11
CA LYS A 255 8.85 0.81 19.41
C LYS A 255 7.64 0.06 19.97
N VAL A 256 7.37 -1.16 19.51
CA VAL A 256 6.30 -2.01 20.04
C VAL A 256 6.62 -2.44 21.47
N LYS A 257 7.87 -2.85 21.78
CA LYS A 257 8.33 -3.17 23.14
C LYS A 257 8.19 -2.00 24.11
N LYS A 258 8.44 -0.79 23.63
CA LYS A 258 8.29 0.45 24.42
C LYS A 258 6.85 0.91 24.59
N GLY A 259 5.89 0.29 23.90
CA GLY A 259 4.48 0.69 23.88
C GLY A 259 4.19 1.95 23.06
N ASN A 260 5.14 2.42 22.24
CA ASN A 260 5.01 3.61 21.39
C ASN A 260 4.42 3.30 20.02
N LEU A 261 4.27 2.03 19.68
CA LEU A 261 3.71 1.58 18.41
C LEU A 261 2.82 0.35 18.62
N SER A 262 1.63 0.38 18.07
CA SER A 262 0.69 -0.74 18.08
C SER A 262 0.54 -1.36 16.69
N ILE A 263 0.47 -2.68 16.62
CA ILE A 263 0.28 -3.42 15.37
C ILE A 263 -1.11 -4.05 15.38
N HIS A 264 -1.88 -3.79 14.32
CA HIS A 264 -3.25 -4.25 14.19
C HIS A 264 -3.44 -5.05 12.90
N GLY A 265 -4.26 -6.08 12.96
CA GLY A 265 -4.78 -6.80 11.81
C GLY A 265 -6.25 -6.46 11.58
N GLY A 266 -6.64 -6.35 10.33
CA GLY A 266 -8.02 -6.20 9.90
C GLY A 266 -8.36 -7.14 8.76
N TYR A 267 -9.56 -7.69 8.76
CA TYR A 267 -10.03 -8.53 7.67
C TYR A 267 -11.41 -8.05 7.22
N TYR A 268 -11.46 -7.53 5.99
CA TYR A 268 -12.69 -7.09 5.36
C TYR A 268 -13.28 -8.21 4.50
N ASP A 269 -14.41 -8.76 4.92
CA ASP A 269 -15.22 -9.64 4.09
C ASP A 269 -16.22 -8.79 3.31
N PHE A 270 -15.89 -8.46 2.06
CA PHE A 270 -16.76 -7.63 1.23
C PHE A 270 -17.95 -8.40 0.65
N VAL A 271 -17.99 -9.72 0.79
CA VAL A 271 -19.15 -10.53 0.38
C VAL A 271 -20.30 -10.29 1.36
N ASP A 272 -20.00 -10.32 2.66
CA ASP A 272 -20.97 -10.15 3.72
C ASP A 272 -20.96 -8.71 4.31
N CYS A 273 -20.07 -7.84 3.79
CA CYS A 273 -19.83 -6.48 4.31
C CYS A 273 -19.53 -6.44 5.81
N THR A 274 -18.68 -7.37 6.27
CA THR A 274 -18.27 -7.45 7.68
C THR A 274 -16.78 -7.15 7.82
N PHE A 275 -16.40 -6.63 8.98
CA PHE A 275 -15.00 -6.32 9.28
C PHE A 275 -14.60 -6.91 10.62
N GLU A 276 -13.47 -7.60 10.64
CA GLU A 276 -12.87 -8.15 11.84
C GLU A 276 -11.56 -7.41 12.13
N LYS A 277 -11.35 -6.92 13.35
CA LYS A 277 -10.15 -6.21 13.78
C LYS A 277 -9.56 -6.88 15.00
N TRP A 278 -8.24 -6.96 15.09
CA TRP A 278 -7.51 -7.42 16.28
C TRP A 278 -6.18 -6.66 16.44
N THR A 279 -5.63 -6.73 17.63
CA THR A 279 -4.32 -6.15 17.94
C THR A 279 -3.33 -7.27 18.25
N LEU A 280 -2.12 -7.18 17.74
CA LEU A 280 -1.04 -8.08 18.07
C LEU A 280 -0.71 -7.94 19.56
N ASP A 281 -0.66 -9.06 20.27
CA ASP A 281 -0.16 -9.15 21.63
C ASP A 281 1.32 -9.55 21.60
N TYR A 282 2.21 -8.59 21.79
CA TYR A 282 3.64 -8.82 21.69
C TYR A 282 4.12 -9.80 22.79
N GLU A 283 3.69 -9.61 24.03
CA GLU A 283 4.14 -10.38 25.19
C GLU A 283 3.70 -11.85 25.11
N ALA A 284 2.50 -12.11 24.58
CA ALA A 284 1.95 -13.45 24.44
C ALA A 284 2.34 -14.15 23.12
N SER A 285 3.00 -13.43 22.20
CA SER A 285 3.45 -13.99 20.92
C SER A 285 4.79 -14.70 21.06
N SER A 286 5.00 -15.77 20.27
CA SER A 286 6.29 -16.49 20.19
C SER A 286 6.96 -16.18 18.85
N PHE A 287 8.24 -15.79 18.91
CA PHE A 287 9.03 -15.38 17.74
C PHE A 287 10.13 -16.39 17.38
N ASN A 288 10.22 -17.53 18.10
CA ASN A 288 11.17 -18.59 17.79
C ASN A 288 10.86 -19.18 16.41
N GLU A 289 11.89 -19.48 15.61
CA GLU A 289 11.74 -20.01 14.24
C GLU A 289 10.84 -21.26 14.16
N GLU A 290 10.92 -22.15 15.16
CA GLU A 290 10.16 -23.39 15.19
C GLU A 290 8.69 -23.21 15.61
N THR A 291 8.40 -22.22 16.48
CA THR A 291 7.08 -22.04 17.12
C THR A 291 6.46 -20.67 16.85
N ARG A 292 6.84 -20.02 15.74
CA ARG A 292 6.38 -18.67 15.40
C ARG A 292 4.86 -18.58 15.44
N ARG A 293 4.34 -18.06 16.55
CA ARG A 293 2.91 -17.99 16.85
C ARG A 293 2.47 -16.58 17.18
N LEU A 294 1.48 -16.09 16.44
CA LEU A 294 0.81 -14.84 16.72
C LEU A 294 -0.19 -15.03 17.86
N ALA A 295 -0.05 -14.24 18.92
CA ALA A 295 -1.11 -14.00 19.89
C ALA A 295 -1.80 -12.66 19.58
N VAL A 296 -3.10 -12.61 19.80
CA VAL A 296 -3.92 -11.42 19.51
C VAL A 296 -4.78 -11.09 20.72
N LYS A 297 -5.02 -9.77 20.88
CA LYS A 297 -5.93 -9.20 21.86
C LYS A 297 -6.89 -8.20 21.21
N ASN A 298 -7.88 -7.75 21.93
CA ASN A 298 -8.86 -6.74 21.49
C ASN A 298 -9.48 -7.12 20.13
N ARG A 299 -9.96 -8.37 20.05
CA ARG A 299 -10.63 -8.85 18.84
C ARG A 299 -12.07 -8.34 18.81
N GLU A 300 -12.40 -7.67 17.74
CA GLU A 300 -13.69 -7.04 17.49
C GLU A 300 -14.26 -7.51 16.16
N PHE A 301 -15.56 -7.61 16.08
CA PHE A 301 -16.27 -7.96 14.85
C PHE A 301 -17.35 -6.89 14.60
N TRP A 302 -17.26 -6.27 13.42
CA TRP A 302 -18.18 -5.22 12.98
C TRP A 302 -19.06 -5.76 11.86
N SER A 303 -20.40 -5.70 12.04
CA SER A 303 -21.42 -6.21 11.11
C SER A 303 -22.59 -5.24 10.96
#